data_619ad27f7b9e16e5b5b0ae7de521de37
#
_entry.id   619ad27f7b9e16e5b5b0ae7de521de37
#
_cell.length_a   1.000
_cell.length_b   1.000
_cell.length_c   1.000
_cell.angle_alpha   90.00
_cell.angle_beta   90.00
_cell.angle_gamma   90.00
#
_symmetry.space_group_name_H-M   'P 1'
#
loop_
_entity.id
_entity.type
_entity.pdbx_description
1 polymer ?
#
loop_
_entity_poly.entity_id
_entity_poly.type
_entity_poly.pdbx_seq_one_letter_code
_entity_poly.pdbx_strand_id
1 'polypeptide(L)'
;AMELLDSAFPLVKKITVTDDANKAFDGANAAFLVGAKPRGKGEERSDLLAANGKIFGPQGTALNDHAADDIRVLVVGNPANTNALIAQAHAKDIPAERFNAMMRLDHNRSLSQLAEKLGKDSTDFEQVAIWGNHSATQFPDITYATVGGDKVSNLVDQDWYVNEFIPRVAKRGAEIIEVRGKSSAASAASSAIDHMRDWVQGTEKWASEAIPS
;
A
#
# COMPACT_ATOMS: atom_id res chain seq x y z
N ALA A 1 -6.34 -16.04 13.36
CA ALA A 1 -5.33 -16.83 14.08
C ALA A 1 -5.24 -18.25 13.52
N MET A 2 -6.35 -18.99 13.40
CA MET A 2 -6.34 -20.39 12.92
C MET A 2 -5.69 -20.55 11.54
N GLU A 3 -6.09 -19.76 10.54
CA GLU A 3 -5.49 -19.82 9.19
C GLU A 3 -3.98 -19.54 9.18
N LEU A 4 -3.50 -18.64 10.05
CA LEU A 4 -2.07 -18.40 10.19
C LEU A 4 -1.32 -19.57 10.83
N LEU A 5 -1.97 -20.28 11.76
CA LEU A 5 -1.42 -21.51 12.34
C LEU A 5 -1.39 -22.63 11.30
N ASP A 6 -2.48 -22.79 10.54
CA ASP A 6 -2.62 -23.80 9.49
C ASP A 6 -1.64 -23.56 8.33
N SER A 7 -1.21 -22.32 8.12
CA SER A 7 -0.19 -21.97 7.11
C SER A 7 1.21 -22.50 7.46
N ALA A 8 1.46 -22.89 8.71
CA ALA A 8 2.70 -23.50 9.19
C ALA A 8 3.98 -22.73 8.75
N PHE A 9 3.93 -21.40 8.75
CA PHE A 9 5.07 -20.57 8.36
C PHE A 9 6.30 -20.89 9.22
N PRO A 10 7.43 -21.27 8.64
CA PRO A 10 8.59 -21.79 9.40
C PRO A 10 9.22 -20.75 10.32
N LEU A 11 9.06 -19.46 10.02
CA LEU A 11 9.63 -18.37 10.80
C LEU A 11 8.70 -17.86 11.91
N VAL A 12 7.41 -18.23 11.90
CA VAL A 12 6.46 -17.82 12.94
C VAL A 12 6.73 -18.60 14.22
N LYS A 13 7.12 -17.91 15.28
CA LYS A 13 7.39 -18.51 16.60
C LYS A 13 6.21 -18.39 17.54
N LYS A 14 5.44 -17.32 17.43
CA LYS A 14 4.29 -17.05 18.29
C LYS A 14 3.28 -16.17 17.57
N ILE A 15 2.00 -16.42 17.80
CA ILE A 15 0.90 -15.58 17.36
C ILE A 15 0.15 -15.11 18.61
N THR A 16 0.04 -13.80 18.80
CA THR A 16 -0.76 -13.20 19.86
C THR A 16 -1.94 -12.48 19.23
N VAL A 17 -3.14 -12.73 19.73
CA VAL A 17 -4.37 -12.03 19.30
C VAL A 17 -4.86 -11.19 20.47
N THR A 18 -5.04 -9.90 20.23
CA THR A 18 -5.49 -8.94 21.24
C THR A 18 -6.27 -7.80 20.58
N ASP A 19 -7.16 -7.19 21.33
CA ASP A 19 -7.87 -5.96 21.00
C ASP A 19 -7.23 -4.72 21.69
N ASP A 20 -6.19 -4.92 22.49
CA ASP A 20 -5.40 -3.90 23.15
C ASP A 20 -4.22 -3.49 22.24
N ALA A 21 -4.27 -2.27 21.70
CA ALA A 21 -3.24 -1.75 20.81
C ALA A 21 -1.86 -1.67 21.48
N ASN A 22 -1.80 -1.36 22.77
CA ASN A 22 -0.55 -1.27 23.51
C ASN A 22 0.16 -2.63 23.54
N LYS A 23 -0.61 -3.70 23.80
CA LYS A 23 -0.06 -5.07 23.74
C LYS A 23 0.27 -5.54 22.33
N ALA A 24 -0.52 -5.08 21.35
CA ALA A 24 -0.30 -5.47 19.97
C ALA A 24 1.02 -4.91 19.44
N PHE A 25 1.36 -3.69 19.80
CA PHE A 25 2.55 -2.98 19.31
C PHE A 25 3.77 -3.07 20.24
N ASP A 26 3.64 -3.71 21.41
CA ASP A 26 4.76 -3.85 22.35
C ASP A 26 5.98 -4.54 21.72
N GLY A 27 7.08 -3.80 21.59
CA GLY A 27 8.31 -4.24 20.96
C GLY A 27 8.22 -4.51 19.44
N ALA A 28 7.17 -4.05 18.76
CA ALA A 28 7.00 -4.29 17.33
C ALA A 28 8.03 -3.54 16.49
N ASN A 29 8.69 -4.21 15.53
CA ASN A 29 9.62 -3.64 14.54
C ASN A 29 8.93 -3.34 13.20
N ALA A 30 7.76 -3.95 12.93
CA ALA A 30 6.96 -3.70 11.75
C ALA A 30 5.47 -3.74 12.10
N ALA A 31 4.71 -2.77 11.60
CA ALA A 31 3.27 -2.70 11.78
C ALA A 31 2.55 -2.50 10.45
N PHE A 32 1.47 -3.26 10.24
CA PHE A 32 0.55 -3.09 9.12
C PHE A 32 -0.78 -2.58 9.67
N LEU A 33 -1.13 -1.32 9.39
CA LEU A 33 -2.40 -0.73 9.79
C LEU A 33 -3.43 -0.93 8.69
N VAL A 34 -4.13 -2.05 8.75
CA VAL A 34 -5.06 -2.52 7.68
C VAL A 34 -6.50 -2.08 7.94
N GLY A 35 -6.93 -2.12 9.21
CA GLY A 35 -8.31 -1.83 9.60
C GLY A 35 -8.66 -0.35 9.45
N ALA A 36 -9.66 -0.06 8.61
CA ALA A 36 -10.20 1.28 8.46
C ALA A 36 -11.72 1.21 8.26
N LYS A 37 -12.44 2.30 8.62
CA LYS A 37 -13.86 2.40 8.27
C LYS A 37 -13.98 2.66 6.78
N PRO A 38 -14.64 1.79 5.99
CA PRO A 38 -14.90 2.05 4.59
C PRO A 38 -15.95 3.15 4.45
N ARG A 39 -15.90 3.90 3.35
CA ARG A 39 -16.90 4.91 3.03
C ARG A 39 -18.25 4.25 2.72
N GLY A 40 -19.29 4.63 3.47
CA GLY A 40 -20.66 4.24 3.22
C GLY A 40 -21.29 5.04 2.08
N LYS A 41 -22.38 4.52 1.50
CA LYS A 41 -23.16 5.23 0.49
C LYS A 41 -23.83 6.47 1.13
N GLY A 42 -23.56 7.67 0.61
CA GLY A 42 -24.09 8.92 1.13
C GLY A 42 -23.35 9.50 2.35
N GLU A 43 -22.25 8.90 2.77
CA GLU A 43 -21.43 9.40 3.88
C GLU A 43 -20.53 10.56 3.43
N GLU A 44 -20.46 11.63 4.21
CA GLU A 44 -19.60 12.78 3.95
C GLU A 44 -18.12 12.44 4.21
N ARG A 45 -17.21 13.16 3.51
CA ARG A 45 -15.76 12.99 3.73
C ARG A 45 -15.33 13.34 5.15
N SER A 46 -15.94 14.35 5.75
CA SER A 46 -15.70 14.78 7.13
C SER A 46 -16.01 13.69 8.14
N ASP A 47 -17.14 12.97 7.96
CA ASP A 47 -17.56 11.89 8.86
C ASP A 47 -16.59 10.70 8.76
N LEU A 48 -16.18 10.38 7.55
CA LEU A 48 -15.19 9.33 7.31
C LEU A 48 -13.83 9.67 7.94
N LEU A 49 -13.39 10.94 7.83
CA LEU A 49 -12.15 11.43 8.42
C LEU A 49 -12.22 11.33 9.95
N ALA A 50 -13.33 11.80 10.56
CA ALA A 50 -13.53 11.74 12.01
C ALA A 50 -13.57 10.29 12.53
N ALA A 51 -14.22 9.38 11.80
CA ALA A 51 -14.29 7.97 12.16
C ALA A 51 -12.91 7.29 12.07
N ASN A 52 -12.15 7.53 11.00
CA ASN A 52 -10.80 6.98 10.87
C ASN A 52 -9.81 7.62 11.85
N GLY A 53 -9.99 8.90 12.20
CA GLY A 53 -9.21 9.56 13.25
C GLY A 53 -9.30 8.84 14.58
N LYS A 54 -10.49 8.33 14.94
CA LYS A 54 -10.70 7.52 16.16
C LYS A 54 -10.05 6.14 16.11
N ILE A 55 -9.67 5.66 14.92
CA ILE A 55 -8.96 4.38 14.73
C ILE A 55 -7.45 4.64 14.74
N PHE A 56 -6.98 5.50 13.86
CA PHE A 56 -5.55 5.69 13.59
C PHE A 56 -4.84 6.57 14.61
N GLY A 57 -5.54 7.50 15.27
CA GLY A 57 -4.96 8.31 16.34
C GLY A 57 -4.50 7.46 17.53
N PRO A 58 -5.38 6.69 18.18
CA PRO A 58 -4.99 5.78 19.27
C PRO A 58 -3.92 4.75 18.86
N GLN A 59 -3.94 4.24 17.62
CA GLN A 59 -2.89 3.34 17.12
C GLN A 59 -1.55 4.06 16.99
N GLY A 60 -1.54 5.32 16.52
CA GLY A 60 -0.33 6.15 16.48
C GLY A 60 0.26 6.38 17.86
N THR A 61 -0.57 6.69 18.85
CA THR A 61 -0.14 6.83 20.27
C THR A 61 0.42 5.52 20.81
N ALA A 62 -0.26 4.41 20.59
CA ALA A 62 0.21 3.10 21.06
C ALA A 62 1.54 2.67 20.40
N LEU A 63 1.73 2.97 19.13
CA LEU A 63 3.01 2.77 18.45
C LEU A 63 4.11 3.63 19.07
N ASN A 64 3.83 4.92 19.31
CA ASN A 64 4.77 5.84 19.95
C ASN A 64 5.28 5.33 21.30
N ASP A 65 4.36 4.82 22.12
CA ASP A 65 4.63 4.49 23.51
C ASP A 65 5.18 3.07 23.70
N HIS A 66 4.98 2.17 22.75
CA HIS A 66 5.25 0.74 22.95
C HIS A 66 6.06 0.06 21.84
N ALA A 67 6.15 0.61 20.62
CA ALA A 67 6.89 -0.03 19.56
C ALA A 67 8.41 0.04 19.79
N ALA A 68 9.16 -0.79 19.07
CA ALA A 68 10.61 -0.73 19.08
C ALA A 68 11.11 0.54 18.36
N ASP A 69 12.31 1.01 18.70
CA ASP A 69 12.91 2.24 18.16
C ASP A 69 13.08 2.22 16.63
N ASP A 70 13.16 1.04 16.04
CA ASP A 70 13.34 0.83 14.59
C ASP A 70 12.03 0.50 13.86
N ILE A 71 10.89 0.75 14.48
CA ILE A 71 9.55 0.48 13.92
C ILE A 71 9.40 1.01 12.50
N ARG A 72 8.77 0.25 11.63
CA ARG A 72 8.27 0.64 10.31
C ARG A 72 6.76 0.45 10.26
N VAL A 73 6.03 1.48 9.91
CA VAL A 73 4.57 1.49 9.90
C VAL A 73 4.05 1.63 8.49
N LEU A 74 3.42 0.59 7.97
CA LEU A 74 2.76 0.62 6.67
C LEU A 74 1.25 0.73 6.83
N VAL A 75 0.68 1.84 6.38
CA VAL A 75 -0.76 2.08 6.41
C VAL A 75 -1.39 1.60 5.10
N VAL A 76 -2.28 0.63 5.22
CA VAL A 76 -3.00 -0.02 4.12
C VAL A 76 -4.47 0.41 4.09
N GLY A 77 -5.05 0.66 5.25
CA GLY A 77 -6.46 1.06 5.40
C GLY A 77 -6.76 2.41 4.77
N ASN A 78 -7.77 2.47 3.89
CA ASN A 78 -8.14 3.67 3.14
C ASN A 78 -9.01 4.65 3.96
N PRO A 79 -8.81 5.98 3.73
CA PRO A 79 -7.86 6.63 2.81
C PRO A 79 -6.41 6.59 3.36
N ALA A 80 -5.56 5.78 2.72
CA ALA A 80 -4.27 5.38 3.28
C ALA A 80 -3.33 6.57 3.56
N ASN A 81 -3.21 7.52 2.63
CA ASN A 81 -2.36 8.70 2.83
C ASN A 81 -2.82 9.54 4.04
N THR A 82 -4.12 9.78 4.17
CA THR A 82 -4.69 10.55 5.29
C THR A 82 -4.51 9.79 6.62
N ASN A 83 -4.78 8.50 6.62
CA ASN A 83 -4.66 7.66 7.81
C ASN A 83 -3.20 7.54 8.28
N ALA A 84 -2.24 7.49 7.36
CA ALA A 84 -0.82 7.53 7.68
C ALA A 84 -0.42 8.85 8.36
N LEU A 85 -0.90 9.98 7.83
CA LEU A 85 -0.65 11.28 8.44
C LEU A 85 -1.27 11.40 9.82
N ILE A 86 -2.50 10.86 10.04
CA ILE A 86 -3.14 10.86 11.36
C ILE A 86 -2.32 10.03 12.34
N ALA A 87 -1.93 8.81 11.99
CA ALA A 87 -1.13 7.95 12.86
C ALA A 87 0.22 8.62 13.21
N GLN A 88 0.92 9.14 12.22
CA GLN A 88 2.19 9.84 12.39
C GLN A 88 2.06 11.09 13.29
N ALA A 89 1.00 11.89 13.14
CA ALA A 89 0.76 13.07 13.98
C ALA A 89 0.54 12.74 15.47
N HIS A 90 0.14 11.51 15.79
CA HIS A 90 -0.03 11.01 17.16
C HIS A 90 1.21 10.26 17.68
N ALA A 91 2.18 9.97 16.82
CA ALA A 91 3.42 9.27 17.16
C ALA A 91 4.61 10.24 17.10
N LYS A 92 4.67 11.18 18.04
CA LYS A 92 5.59 12.35 17.99
C LYS A 92 7.07 12.00 18.13
N ASP A 93 7.38 10.89 18.79
CA ASP A 93 8.74 10.45 19.02
C ASP A 93 9.25 9.50 17.92
N ILE A 94 8.35 9.03 17.05
CA ILE A 94 8.71 8.21 15.88
C ILE A 94 8.99 9.14 14.69
N PRO A 95 10.16 9.05 14.03
CA PRO A 95 10.47 9.83 12.85
C PRO A 95 9.42 9.66 11.73
N ALA A 96 9.09 10.74 11.01
CA ALA A 96 8.03 10.74 10.00
C ALA A 96 8.29 9.73 8.87
N GLU A 97 9.54 9.53 8.49
CA GLU A 97 9.98 8.57 7.48
C GLU A 97 9.74 7.09 7.85
N ARG A 98 9.33 6.85 9.09
CA ARG A 98 8.91 5.51 9.54
C ARG A 98 7.45 5.21 9.24
N PHE A 99 6.71 6.17 8.67
CA PHE A 99 5.31 6.01 8.26
C PHE A 99 5.17 6.09 6.76
N ASN A 100 4.75 5.00 6.13
CA ASN A 100 4.43 4.94 4.71
C ASN A 100 2.95 4.57 4.51
N ALA A 101 2.34 5.09 3.45
CA ALA A 101 1.07 4.59 2.95
C ALA A 101 1.28 3.71 1.71
N MET A 102 0.48 2.67 1.57
CA MET A 102 0.68 1.68 0.52
C MET A 102 0.25 2.20 -0.85
N MET A 103 1.23 2.34 -1.76
CA MET A 103 1.06 2.57 -3.21
C MET A 103 1.53 1.37 -4.03
N ARG A 104 2.13 0.36 -3.41
CA ARG A 104 2.70 -0.81 -4.08
C ARG A 104 1.67 -1.60 -4.88
N LEU A 105 0.40 -1.60 -4.47
CA LEU A 105 -0.66 -2.26 -5.24
C LEU A 105 -0.86 -1.59 -6.60
N ASP A 106 -0.86 -0.26 -6.66
CA ASP A 106 -1.00 0.47 -7.92
C ASP A 106 0.24 0.31 -8.80
N HIS A 107 1.42 0.26 -8.19
CA HIS A 107 2.66 -0.08 -8.87
C HIS A 107 2.59 -1.48 -9.50
N ASN A 108 2.23 -2.49 -8.74
CA ASN A 108 2.11 -3.87 -9.23
C ASN A 108 1.03 -4.00 -10.31
N ARG A 109 -0.07 -3.24 -10.22
CA ARG A 109 -1.10 -3.15 -11.28
C ARG A 109 -0.53 -2.58 -12.56
N SER A 110 0.32 -1.56 -12.47
CA SER A 110 0.99 -0.98 -13.63
C SER A 110 1.92 -1.97 -14.29
N LEU A 111 2.76 -2.67 -13.52
CA LEU A 111 3.63 -3.71 -14.03
C LEU A 111 2.84 -4.82 -14.74
N SER A 112 1.75 -5.30 -14.14
CA SER A 112 0.95 -6.38 -14.74
C SER A 112 0.24 -5.96 -16.02
N GLN A 113 -0.25 -4.71 -16.11
CA GLN A 113 -0.87 -4.21 -17.36
C GLN A 113 0.15 -4.03 -18.48
N LEU A 114 1.36 -3.55 -18.17
CA LEU A 114 2.45 -3.45 -19.13
C LEU A 114 2.91 -4.83 -19.60
N ALA A 115 3.03 -5.77 -18.67
CA ALA A 115 3.41 -7.15 -18.96
C ALA A 115 2.41 -7.83 -19.90
N GLU A 116 1.11 -7.69 -19.62
CA GLU A 116 0.04 -8.20 -20.48
C GLU A 116 0.08 -7.56 -21.88
N LYS A 117 0.24 -6.22 -21.95
CA LYS A 117 0.27 -5.49 -23.22
C LYS A 117 1.44 -5.89 -24.13
N LEU A 118 2.62 -6.08 -23.54
CA LEU A 118 3.86 -6.32 -24.29
C LEU A 118 4.26 -7.79 -24.37
N GLY A 119 3.52 -8.71 -23.72
CA GLY A 119 3.86 -10.14 -23.69
C GLY A 119 5.21 -10.39 -23.00
N LYS A 120 5.50 -9.66 -21.92
CA LYS A 120 6.74 -9.74 -21.14
C LYS A 120 6.42 -10.15 -19.70
N ASP A 121 7.44 -10.57 -18.96
CA ASP A 121 7.28 -10.82 -17.53
C ASP A 121 7.25 -9.50 -16.74
N SER A 122 6.40 -9.42 -15.70
CA SER A 122 6.29 -8.21 -14.87
C SER A 122 7.61 -7.85 -14.16
N THR A 123 8.48 -8.82 -13.97
CA THR A 123 9.80 -8.66 -13.37
C THR A 123 10.84 -8.04 -14.30
N ASP A 124 10.57 -7.98 -15.61
CA ASP A 124 11.50 -7.42 -16.60
C ASP A 124 11.41 -5.89 -16.69
N PHE A 125 10.35 -5.31 -16.10
CA PHE A 125 10.16 -3.86 -16.13
C PHE A 125 10.96 -3.16 -15.04
N GLU A 126 11.53 -2.02 -15.40
CA GLU A 126 12.28 -1.14 -14.52
C GLU A 126 11.74 0.29 -14.61
N GLN A 127 11.95 1.08 -13.57
CA GLN A 127 11.69 2.53 -13.51
C GLN A 127 10.24 2.94 -13.84
N VAL A 128 9.27 2.09 -13.52
CA VAL A 128 7.86 2.49 -13.50
C VAL A 128 7.58 3.24 -12.19
N ALA A 129 6.83 4.32 -12.25
CA ALA A 129 6.47 5.12 -11.06
C ALA A 129 4.97 5.41 -11.02
N ILE A 130 4.46 5.56 -9.79
CA ILE A 130 3.11 6.08 -9.56
C ILE A 130 3.23 7.41 -8.83
N TRP A 131 2.64 8.46 -9.37
CA TRP A 131 2.59 9.77 -8.77
C TRP A 131 1.21 10.08 -8.19
N GLY A 132 1.17 10.88 -7.14
CA GLY A 132 -0.06 11.33 -6.50
C GLY A 132 -0.56 10.38 -5.41
N ASN A 133 -1.75 10.68 -4.88
CA ASN A 133 -2.38 9.90 -3.82
C ASN A 133 -2.97 8.60 -4.35
N HIS A 134 -3.16 7.62 -3.47
CA HIS A 134 -3.94 6.41 -3.77
C HIS A 134 -5.42 6.77 -4.00
N SER A 135 -5.72 7.24 -5.21
CA SER A 135 -7.05 7.69 -5.65
C SER A 135 -7.18 7.59 -7.17
N ALA A 136 -8.36 7.93 -7.71
CA ALA A 136 -8.60 7.95 -9.15
C ALA A 136 -7.77 9.03 -9.91
N THR A 137 -7.04 9.89 -9.18
CA THR A 137 -6.15 10.93 -9.74
C THR A 137 -4.68 10.52 -9.74
N GLN A 138 -4.35 9.31 -9.33
CA GLN A 138 -3.00 8.76 -9.43
C GLN A 138 -2.55 8.70 -10.90
N PHE A 139 -1.26 8.90 -11.11
CA PHE A 139 -0.68 8.91 -12.44
C PHE A 139 0.41 7.84 -12.56
N PRO A 140 0.14 6.71 -13.25
CA PRO A 140 1.15 5.72 -13.56
C PRO A 140 2.05 6.23 -14.69
N ASP A 141 3.31 6.49 -14.36
CA ASP A 141 4.30 7.10 -15.22
C ASP A 141 5.26 6.07 -15.81
N ILE A 142 5.37 6.07 -17.14
CA ILE A 142 6.29 5.20 -17.91
C ILE A 142 7.42 6.00 -18.58
N THR A 143 7.60 7.27 -18.26
CA THR A 143 8.57 8.15 -18.94
C THR A 143 10.00 7.57 -18.91
N TYR A 144 10.37 6.98 -17.79
CA TYR A 144 11.68 6.34 -17.62
C TYR A 144 11.62 4.82 -17.69
N ALA A 145 10.42 4.25 -17.81
CA ALA A 145 10.23 2.82 -17.77
C ALA A 145 10.94 2.12 -18.94
N THR A 146 11.62 1.02 -18.61
CA THR A 146 12.30 0.15 -19.59
C THR A 146 11.89 -1.30 -19.41
N VAL A 147 12.03 -2.09 -20.48
CA VAL A 147 11.88 -3.54 -20.48
C VAL A 147 12.88 -4.13 -21.47
N GLY A 148 13.78 -5.00 -20.99
CA GLY A 148 14.85 -5.56 -21.82
C GLY A 148 15.81 -4.52 -22.40
N GLY A 149 15.93 -3.36 -21.78
CA GLY A 149 16.76 -2.23 -22.23
C GLY A 149 16.06 -1.24 -23.16
N ASP A 150 14.87 -1.57 -23.66
CA ASP A 150 14.06 -0.68 -24.50
C ASP A 150 13.15 0.21 -23.66
N LYS A 151 12.94 1.46 -24.10
CA LYS A 151 11.98 2.36 -23.44
C LYS A 151 10.55 1.88 -23.68
N VAL A 152 9.80 1.69 -22.60
CA VAL A 152 8.38 1.27 -22.67
C VAL A 152 7.55 2.25 -23.51
N SER A 153 7.82 3.56 -23.41
CA SER A 153 7.15 4.60 -24.20
C SER A 153 7.29 4.46 -25.72
N ASN A 154 8.31 3.73 -26.19
CA ASN A 154 8.50 3.44 -27.61
C ASN A 154 7.79 2.15 -28.05
N LEU A 155 7.41 1.29 -27.11
CA LEU A 155 6.81 -0.02 -27.37
C LEU A 155 5.29 -0.02 -27.26
N VAL A 156 4.71 0.98 -26.57
CA VAL A 156 3.26 1.13 -26.41
C VAL A 156 2.75 2.29 -27.25
N ASP A 157 1.52 2.15 -27.71
CA ASP A 157 0.81 3.23 -28.40
C ASP A 157 0.43 4.33 -27.41
N GLN A 158 0.62 5.59 -27.80
CA GLN A 158 0.28 6.75 -26.98
C GLN A 158 -1.21 6.82 -26.66
N ASP A 159 -2.08 6.44 -27.59
CA ASP A 159 -3.52 6.40 -27.37
C ASP A 159 -3.88 5.36 -26.32
N TRP A 160 -3.32 4.16 -26.42
CA TRP A 160 -3.48 3.11 -25.41
C TRP A 160 -2.97 3.57 -24.03
N TYR A 161 -1.80 4.21 -23.97
CA TYR A 161 -1.23 4.68 -22.71
C TYR A 161 -2.17 5.67 -22.00
N VAL A 162 -2.66 6.68 -22.74
CA VAL A 162 -3.46 7.76 -22.17
C VAL A 162 -4.91 7.33 -21.92
N ASN A 163 -5.52 6.61 -22.86
CA ASN A 163 -6.96 6.35 -22.84
C ASN A 163 -7.33 4.99 -22.23
N GLU A 164 -6.40 4.06 -22.14
CA GLU A 164 -6.65 2.74 -21.53
C GLU A 164 -5.81 2.49 -20.27
N PHE A 165 -4.48 2.57 -20.36
CA PHE A 165 -3.59 2.19 -19.26
C PHE A 165 -3.77 3.07 -18.02
N ILE A 166 -3.62 4.39 -18.16
CA ILE A 166 -3.75 5.33 -17.03
C ILE A 166 -5.12 5.18 -16.33
N PRO A 167 -6.26 5.25 -17.04
CA PRO A 167 -7.56 5.09 -16.40
C PRO A 167 -7.77 3.71 -15.77
N ARG A 168 -7.28 2.65 -16.42
CA ARG A 168 -7.45 1.28 -15.95
C ARG A 168 -6.68 1.01 -14.65
N VAL A 169 -5.43 1.46 -14.56
CA VAL A 169 -4.66 1.37 -13.32
C VAL A 169 -5.36 2.14 -12.19
N ALA A 170 -5.76 3.40 -12.45
CA ALA A 170 -6.39 4.26 -11.46
C ALA A 170 -7.76 3.74 -10.97
N LYS A 171 -8.53 3.07 -11.83
CA LYS A 171 -9.89 2.56 -11.53
C LYS A 171 -9.94 1.08 -11.20
N ARG A 172 -8.82 0.35 -11.23
CA ARG A 172 -8.79 -1.11 -11.04
C ARG A 172 -9.42 -1.56 -9.73
N GLY A 173 -9.30 -0.77 -8.66
CA GLY A 173 -9.94 -1.06 -7.39
C GLY A 173 -11.46 -1.07 -7.48
N ALA A 174 -12.06 -0.15 -8.22
CA ALA A 174 -13.50 -0.10 -8.46
C ALA A 174 -13.97 -1.28 -9.32
N GLU A 175 -13.23 -1.62 -10.37
CA GLU A 175 -13.49 -2.79 -11.22
C GLU A 175 -13.51 -4.10 -10.41
N ILE A 176 -12.55 -4.27 -9.48
CA ILE A 176 -12.53 -5.44 -8.60
C ILE A 176 -13.74 -5.48 -7.69
N ILE A 177 -14.17 -4.34 -7.14
CA ILE A 177 -15.38 -4.26 -6.30
C ILE A 177 -16.63 -4.62 -7.11
N GLU A 178 -16.72 -4.17 -8.35
CA GLU A 178 -17.84 -4.50 -9.25
C GLU A 178 -17.94 -6.02 -9.50
N VAL A 179 -16.81 -6.64 -9.84
CA VAL A 179 -16.77 -8.09 -10.15
C VAL A 179 -16.90 -8.97 -8.92
N ARG A 180 -16.24 -8.58 -7.81
CA ARG A 180 -16.10 -9.43 -6.61
C ARG A 180 -17.12 -9.10 -5.52
N GLY A 181 -17.76 -7.93 -5.56
CA GLY A 181 -18.61 -7.39 -4.48
C GLY A 181 -17.83 -6.93 -3.23
N LYS A 182 -16.51 -7.01 -3.24
CA LYS A 182 -15.62 -6.63 -2.12
C LYS A 182 -14.31 -6.05 -2.66
N SER A 183 -13.64 -5.25 -1.84
CA SER A 183 -12.31 -4.71 -2.14
C SER A 183 -11.27 -5.80 -2.40
N SER A 184 -10.16 -5.42 -3.03
CA SER A 184 -8.97 -6.28 -3.20
C SER A 184 -8.53 -6.86 -1.85
N ALA A 185 -8.16 -8.12 -1.82
CA ALA A 185 -7.67 -8.80 -0.62
C ALA A 185 -6.30 -9.44 -0.87
N ALA A 186 -6.22 -10.50 -1.68
CA ALA A 186 -4.97 -11.21 -1.94
C ALA A 186 -3.90 -10.31 -2.58
N SER A 187 -4.27 -9.54 -3.62
CA SER A 187 -3.34 -8.62 -4.27
C SER A 187 -2.90 -7.48 -3.36
N ALA A 188 -3.79 -6.98 -2.48
CA ALA A 188 -3.44 -5.98 -1.49
C ALA A 188 -2.48 -6.54 -0.43
N ALA A 189 -2.73 -7.75 0.07
CA ALA A 189 -1.84 -8.42 1.01
C ALA A 189 -0.46 -8.69 0.41
N SER A 190 -0.39 -9.24 -0.82
CA SER A 190 0.86 -9.45 -1.54
C SER A 190 1.65 -8.16 -1.70
N SER A 191 0.99 -7.08 -2.14
CA SER A 191 1.64 -5.78 -2.32
C SER A 191 2.13 -5.15 -1.01
N ALA A 192 1.39 -5.32 0.10
CA ALA A 192 1.84 -4.86 1.40
C ALA A 192 3.07 -5.62 1.89
N ILE A 193 3.13 -6.93 1.64
CA ILE A 193 4.29 -7.77 1.94
C ILE A 193 5.50 -7.37 1.09
N ASP A 194 5.31 -7.15 -0.21
CA ASP A 194 6.36 -6.67 -1.12
C ASP A 194 6.93 -5.32 -0.65
N HIS A 195 6.05 -4.37 -0.30
CA HIS A 195 6.46 -3.07 0.21
C HIS A 195 7.33 -3.21 1.47
N MET A 196 6.82 -3.93 2.48
CA MET A 196 7.55 -4.11 3.74
C MET A 196 8.86 -4.87 3.55
N ARG A 197 8.88 -5.90 2.69
CA ARG A 197 10.10 -6.64 2.36
C ARG A 197 11.16 -5.71 1.78
N ASP A 198 10.80 -4.94 0.77
CA ASP A 198 11.72 -4.04 0.08
C ASP A 198 12.19 -2.91 1.01
N TRP A 199 11.32 -2.43 1.89
CA TRP A 199 11.69 -1.44 2.91
C TRP A 199 12.68 -1.98 3.95
N VAL A 200 12.55 -3.23 4.34
CA VAL A 200 13.44 -3.87 5.35
C VAL A 200 14.75 -4.35 4.72
N GLN A 201 14.68 -4.96 3.53
CA GLN A 201 15.83 -5.62 2.89
C GLN A 201 16.53 -4.74 1.86
N GLY A 202 15.89 -3.67 1.44
CA GLY A 202 16.31 -2.88 0.28
C GLY A 202 15.88 -3.50 -1.04
N THR A 203 15.90 -2.70 -2.10
CA THR A 203 15.65 -3.13 -3.47
C THR A 203 16.50 -2.29 -4.43
N GLU A 204 16.98 -2.90 -5.51
CA GLU A 204 17.65 -2.19 -6.62
C GLU A 204 16.63 -1.64 -7.64
N LYS A 205 15.37 -2.10 -7.57
CA LYS A 205 14.31 -1.66 -8.47
C LYS A 205 13.50 -0.50 -7.87
N TRP A 206 13.03 0.37 -8.74
CA TRP A 206 12.09 1.39 -8.31
C TRP A 206 10.79 0.77 -7.81
N ALA A 207 10.32 1.25 -6.70
CA ALA A 207 9.02 0.93 -6.12
C ALA A 207 8.30 2.23 -5.78
N SER A 208 6.98 2.24 -5.97
CA SER A 208 6.16 3.41 -5.62
C SER A 208 5.62 3.24 -4.20
N GLU A 209 5.93 4.20 -3.37
CA GLU A 209 5.54 4.27 -1.97
C GLU A 209 5.06 5.70 -1.66
N ALA A 210 4.06 5.84 -0.81
CA ALA A 210 3.64 7.16 -0.34
C ALA A 210 4.38 7.47 0.97
N ILE A 211 5.36 8.34 0.85
CA ILE A 211 6.24 8.78 1.93
C ILE A 211 5.88 10.20 2.39
N PRO A 212 6.24 10.61 3.61
CA PRO A 212 6.17 11.99 4.04
C PRO A 212 7.03 12.90 3.16
N SER A 213 6.55 14.10 2.87
CA SER A 213 7.21 15.13 2.04
C SER A 213 7.28 16.45 2.77
#